data_b70d2cd75236c2c620298635186f3f19
#
_entry.id   b70d2cd75236c2c620298635186f3f19
#
_cell.length_a   1.000
_cell.length_b   1.000
_cell.length_c   1.000
_cell.angle_alpha   90.00
_cell.angle_beta   90.00
_cell.angle_gamma   90.00
#
_symmetry.space_group_name_H-M   'P 1'
#
loop_
_entity.id
_entity.type
_entity.pdbx_description
1 polymer ?
#
loop_
_entity_poly.entity_id
_entity_poly.type
_entity_poly.pdbx_seq_one_letter_code
_entity_poly.pdbx_strand_id
1 'polypeptide(L)'
;MIIGSHVNFGVEQLLGCARQAVSYGANTFMFYTGAPQNTVRKMIDEQLTIEAKKYMNENGIDINNVICHAPYIINLANRENETSWNFSCSFLKQEISRISKMGVNYIVVHPGNSLKMDRSSALENIANAINLIIDNETKPMILLETMAGKGTECGINIEEIKTILDKIELKDKVGVCLDTCHLNDSGINIANFLEYLEEFDKIIGLDKVKCVHLNDSKNVLGSHKDRHENIGYGTIGFDNLINVAYIDKLKDVPKILETPYILGNPPYKFEIEMIKNKTFNNNLIDDVLKFYQK
;
A
#
# COMPACT_ATOMS: atom_id res chain seq x y z
N MET A 1 -10.87 3.97 -14.03
CA MET A 1 -10.24 3.25 -12.90
C MET A 1 -8.75 3.56 -12.87
N ILE A 2 -8.24 3.92 -11.71
CA ILE A 2 -6.81 4.14 -11.46
C ILE A 2 -6.26 2.82 -10.91
N ILE A 3 -5.39 2.15 -11.69
CA ILE A 3 -4.87 0.83 -11.35
C ILE A 3 -3.40 0.69 -11.71
N GLY A 4 -2.64 0.07 -10.86
CA GLY A 4 -1.24 -0.26 -11.04
C GLY A 4 -0.78 -1.38 -10.12
N SER A 5 0.51 -1.52 -10.01
CA SER A 5 1.13 -2.54 -9.17
C SER A 5 2.37 -2.01 -8.46
N HIS A 6 2.90 -2.83 -7.57
CA HIS A 6 4.25 -2.61 -7.05
C HIS A 6 5.27 -2.75 -8.20
N VAL A 7 6.23 -1.80 -8.26
CA VAL A 7 7.31 -1.77 -9.25
C VAL A 7 8.67 -1.55 -8.59
N ASN A 8 9.73 -1.90 -9.29
CA ASN A 8 11.08 -1.86 -8.74
C ASN A 8 11.74 -0.48 -8.90
N PHE A 9 12.20 0.10 -7.80
CA PHE A 9 13.00 1.32 -7.77
C PHE A 9 14.50 0.96 -7.92
N GLY A 10 14.91 0.76 -9.17
CA GLY A 10 16.27 0.33 -9.53
C GLY A 10 17.24 1.48 -9.77
N VAL A 11 18.11 1.32 -10.77
CA VAL A 11 19.13 2.32 -11.14
C VAL A 11 18.49 3.57 -11.73
N GLU A 12 17.44 3.41 -12.54
CA GLU A 12 16.69 4.51 -13.14
C GLU A 12 15.67 5.17 -12.19
N GLN A 13 15.62 4.76 -10.94
CA GLN A 13 14.78 5.32 -9.89
C GLN A 13 13.31 5.48 -10.34
N LEU A 14 12.70 6.65 -10.13
CA LEU A 14 11.29 6.91 -10.48
C LEU A 14 10.99 6.74 -11.97
N LEU A 15 11.96 7.03 -12.86
CA LEU A 15 11.80 6.82 -14.30
C LEU A 15 11.65 5.35 -14.64
N GLY A 16 12.47 4.50 -14.03
CA GLY A 16 12.38 3.03 -14.20
C GLY A 16 11.05 2.49 -13.68
N CYS A 17 10.57 3.00 -12.54
CA CYS A 17 9.24 2.67 -12.00
C CYS A 17 8.12 3.00 -13.01
N ALA A 18 8.14 4.21 -13.57
CA ALA A 18 7.13 4.66 -14.54
C ALA A 18 7.16 3.81 -15.82
N ARG A 19 8.34 3.50 -16.35
CA ARG A 19 8.51 2.63 -17.52
C ARG A 19 7.96 1.22 -17.26
N GLN A 20 8.25 0.67 -16.10
CA GLN A 20 7.75 -0.65 -15.69
C GLN A 20 6.23 -0.65 -15.58
N ALA A 21 5.63 0.36 -14.93
CA ALA A 21 4.18 0.50 -14.82
C ALA A 21 3.50 0.58 -16.20
N VAL A 22 4.02 1.41 -17.11
CA VAL A 22 3.51 1.52 -18.48
C VAL A 22 3.59 0.18 -19.21
N SER A 23 4.67 -0.58 -19.04
CA SER A 23 4.82 -1.91 -19.66
C SER A 23 3.77 -2.92 -19.20
N TYR A 24 3.18 -2.71 -18.01
CA TYR A 24 2.08 -3.51 -17.49
C TYR A 24 0.69 -2.98 -17.89
N GLY A 25 0.63 -1.87 -18.63
CA GLY A 25 -0.63 -1.22 -18.96
C GLY A 25 -1.27 -0.50 -17.77
N ALA A 26 -0.50 -0.20 -16.73
CA ALA A 26 -0.93 0.54 -15.56
C ALA A 26 -0.97 2.06 -15.81
N ASN A 27 -1.81 2.79 -15.05
CA ASN A 27 -1.86 4.24 -15.03
C ASN A 27 -1.53 4.85 -13.65
N THR A 28 -1.03 4.04 -12.75
CA THR A 28 -0.42 4.39 -11.48
C THR A 28 0.57 3.28 -11.07
N PHE A 29 1.30 3.48 -9.97
CA PHE A 29 2.17 2.45 -9.41
C PHE A 29 2.53 2.75 -7.95
N MET A 30 3.05 1.73 -7.28
CA MET A 30 3.66 1.84 -5.95
C MET A 30 5.11 1.35 -5.98
N PHE A 31 5.96 1.93 -5.14
CA PHE A 31 7.38 1.56 -5.07
C PHE A 31 7.95 1.78 -3.67
N TYR A 32 9.04 1.08 -3.36
CA TYR A 32 9.94 1.43 -2.23
C TYR A 32 11.09 2.29 -2.73
N THR A 33 11.57 3.25 -1.95
CA THR A 33 12.71 4.10 -2.38
C THR A 33 14.08 3.39 -2.30
N GLY A 34 14.10 2.12 -2.01
CA GLY A 34 15.22 1.17 -1.91
C GLY A 34 14.74 -0.16 -1.40
N ALA A 35 15.63 -1.11 -1.10
CA ALA A 35 15.22 -2.42 -0.62
C ALA A 35 14.47 -2.31 0.72
N PRO A 36 13.25 -2.92 0.84
CA PRO A 36 12.40 -2.74 2.02
C PRO A 36 12.93 -3.43 3.28
N GLN A 37 13.89 -4.36 3.14
CA GLN A 37 14.50 -5.10 4.25
C GLN A 37 15.77 -4.44 4.81
N ASN A 38 16.22 -3.30 4.29
CA ASN A 38 17.41 -2.61 4.77
C ASN A 38 17.27 -1.08 4.72
N THR A 39 18.29 -0.38 5.18
CA THR A 39 18.33 1.08 5.29
C THR A 39 19.16 1.76 4.21
N VAL A 40 19.77 1.00 3.31
CA VAL A 40 20.61 1.56 2.26
C VAL A 40 19.77 2.34 1.26
N ARG A 41 20.06 3.63 1.11
CA ARG A 41 19.36 4.55 0.22
C ARG A 41 20.34 5.32 -0.65
N LYS A 42 20.18 5.21 -1.97
CA LYS A 42 20.91 6.06 -2.92
C LYS A 42 20.30 7.47 -2.91
N MET A 43 21.10 8.48 -3.22
CA MET A 43 20.58 9.84 -3.41
C MET A 43 19.51 9.85 -4.50
N ILE A 44 18.49 10.69 -4.33
CA ILE A 44 17.50 10.91 -5.38
C ILE A 44 18.15 11.74 -6.48
N ASP A 45 18.07 11.23 -7.71
CA ASP A 45 18.56 11.92 -8.89
C ASP A 45 17.48 12.87 -9.42
N GLU A 46 17.78 14.16 -9.43
CA GLU A 46 16.83 15.20 -9.86
C GLU A 46 16.53 15.11 -11.36
N GLN A 47 17.52 14.77 -12.18
CA GLN A 47 17.34 14.68 -13.63
C GLN A 47 16.44 13.48 -13.97
N LEU A 48 16.67 12.32 -13.37
CA LEU A 48 15.79 11.16 -13.52
C LEU A 48 14.38 11.45 -13.02
N THR A 49 14.24 12.26 -11.97
CA THR A 49 12.91 12.67 -11.47
C THR A 49 12.17 13.56 -12.47
N ILE A 50 12.87 14.52 -13.11
CA ILE A 50 12.28 15.38 -14.15
C ILE A 50 11.86 14.55 -15.35
N GLU A 51 12.72 13.65 -15.82
CA GLU A 51 12.43 12.75 -16.93
C GLU A 51 11.26 11.80 -16.60
N ALA A 52 11.20 11.30 -15.37
CA ALA A 52 10.09 10.46 -14.90
C ALA A 52 8.74 11.20 -14.99
N LYS A 53 8.68 12.43 -14.49
CA LYS A 53 7.45 13.25 -14.54
C LYS A 53 7.00 13.51 -15.97
N LYS A 54 7.94 13.82 -16.87
CA LYS A 54 7.65 13.99 -18.29
C LYS A 54 7.10 12.69 -18.89
N TYR A 55 7.79 11.57 -18.67
CA TYR A 55 7.39 10.26 -19.18
C TYR A 55 6.01 9.82 -18.65
N MET A 56 5.75 10.03 -17.36
CA MET A 56 4.44 9.76 -16.75
C MET A 56 3.33 10.57 -17.41
N ASN A 57 3.53 11.88 -17.58
CA ASN A 57 2.54 12.75 -18.22
C ASN A 57 2.25 12.32 -19.67
N GLU A 58 3.28 11.96 -20.44
CA GLU A 58 3.15 11.48 -21.83
C GLU A 58 2.42 10.13 -21.93
N ASN A 59 2.41 9.33 -20.85
CA ASN A 59 1.82 7.99 -20.80
C ASN A 59 0.56 7.91 -19.91
N GLY A 60 -0.02 9.05 -19.52
CA GLY A 60 -1.28 9.09 -18.77
C GLY A 60 -1.19 8.64 -17.31
N ILE A 61 -0.01 8.73 -16.70
CA ILE A 61 0.19 8.51 -15.26
C ILE A 61 0.19 9.88 -14.56
N ASP A 62 -0.79 10.11 -13.68
CA ASP A 62 -0.80 11.27 -12.79
C ASP A 62 0.07 10.97 -11.55
N ILE A 63 1.11 11.80 -11.33
CA ILE A 63 1.99 11.65 -10.16
C ILE A 63 1.24 11.77 -8.83
N ASN A 64 0.09 12.45 -8.80
CA ASN A 64 -0.73 12.55 -7.60
C ASN A 64 -1.37 11.21 -7.18
N ASN A 65 -1.38 10.23 -8.07
CA ASN A 65 -1.87 8.88 -7.81
C ASN A 65 -0.74 7.88 -7.55
N VAL A 66 0.52 8.32 -7.62
CA VAL A 66 1.68 7.46 -7.37
C VAL A 66 1.89 7.32 -5.86
N ILE A 67 2.13 6.10 -5.42
CA ILE A 67 2.23 5.72 -4.02
C ILE A 67 3.67 5.26 -3.72
N CYS A 68 4.22 5.68 -2.59
CA CYS A 68 5.41 5.05 -2.01
C CYS A 68 4.96 4.12 -0.87
N HIS A 69 5.66 3.03 -0.66
CA HIS A 69 5.50 2.20 0.52
C HIS A 69 6.72 2.35 1.43
N ALA A 70 6.50 2.55 2.71
CA ALA A 70 7.57 2.58 3.71
C ALA A 70 8.12 1.17 3.94
N PRO A 71 9.44 1.03 4.22
CA PRO A 71 10.04 -0.26 4.53
C PRO A 71 9.38 -0.96 5.73
N TYR A 72 9.09 -2.25 5.60
CA TYR A 72 8.43 -3.04 6.66
C TYR A 72 9.30 -3.28 7.91
N ILE A 73 10.57 -2.85 7.90
CA ILE A 73 11.41 -2.84 9.11
C ILE A 73 11.02 -1.74 10.11
N ILE A 74 10.18 -0.78 9.70
CA ILE A 74 9.66 0.28 10.55
C ILE A 74 8.59 -0.31 11.48
N ASN A 75 8.75 -0.07 12.80
CA ASN A 75 7.76 -0.42 13.80
C ASN A 75 7.49 0.81 14.70
N LEU A 76 6.36 1.47 14.49
CA LEU A 76 5.96 2.66 15.24
C LEU A 76 5.26 2.33 16.56
N ALA A 77 4.82 1.08 16.74
CA ALA A 77 4.00 0.65 17.88
C ALA A 77 4.83 0.37 19.14
N ASN A 78 6.04 -0.20 18.99
CA ASN A 78 6.80 -0.71 20.14
C ASN A 78 7.87 0.29 20.60
N ARG A 79 7.58 0.98 21.71
CA ARG A 79 8.50 1.91 22.37
C ARG A 79 9.23 1.30 23.58
N GLU A 80 9.02 0.03 23.94
CA GLU A 80 9.85 -0.63 24.97
C GLU A 80 11.34 -0.59 24.60
N ASN A 81 11.64 -0.72 23.31
CA ASN A 81 12.98 -0.44 22.76
C ASN A 81 12.99 0.95 22.14
N GLU A 82 13.31 1.94 22.97
CA GLU A 82 13.32 3.36 22.54
C GLU A 82 14.29 3.63 21.39
N THR A 83 15.43 2.95 21.33
CA THR A 83 16.40 3.07 20.23
C THR A 83 15.79 2.62 18.90
N SER A 84 15.13 1.47 18.88
CA SER A 84 14.46 0.97 17.67
C SER A 84 13.27 1.83 17.26
N TRP A 85 12.52 2.36 18.23
CA TRP A 85 11.39 3.25 17.96
C TRP A 85 11.86 4.59 17.37
N ASN A 86 12.88 5.23 17.97
CA ASN A 86 13.49 6.45 17.45
C ASN A 86 14.12 6.25 16.06
N PHE A 87 14.72 5.08 15.82
CA PHE A 87 15.20 4.70 14.49
C PHE A 87 14.03 4.65 13.49
N SER A 88 12.91 3.99 13.84
CA SER A 88 11.72 3.88 12.98
C SER A 88 11.15 5.26 12.63
N CYS A 89 11.04 6.17 13.62
CA CYS A 89 10.59 7.54 13.41
C CYS A 89 11.53 8.30 12.46
N SER A 90 12.83 8.24 12.72
CA SER A 90 13.85 8.94 11.91
C SER A 90 13.90 8.40 10.49
N PHE A 91 13.76 7.10 10.32
CA PHE A 91 13.82 6.46 9.01
C PHE A 91 12.56 6.75 8.19
N LEU A 92 11.36 6.73 8.79
CA LEU A 92 10.14 7.14 8.11
C LEU A 92 10.19 8.61 7.70
N LYS A 93 10.71 9.50 8.57
CA LYS A 93 10.93 10.92 8.23
C LYS A 93 11.88 11.09 7.04
N GLN A 94 12.92 10.26 6.96
CA GLN A 94 13.84 10.24 5.82
C GLN A 94 13.12 9.80 4.53
N GLU A 95 12.31 8.73 4.57
CA GLU A 95 11.54 8.26 3.42
C GLU A 95 10.55 9.34 2.93
N ILE A 96 9.84 10.03 3.84
CA ILE A 96 8.95 11.16 3.52
C ILE A 96 9.72 12.28 2.81
N SER A 97 10.91 12.65 3.31
CA SER A 97 11.76 13.66 2.67
C SER A 97 12.18 13.23 1.26
N ARG A 98 12.51 11.96 1.05
CA ARG A 98 12.90 11.42 -0.24
C ARG A 98 11.77 11.51 -1.27
N ILE A 99 10.57 11.06 -0.90
CA ILE A 99 9.42 11.10 -1.82
C ILE A 99 8.93 12.53 -2.09
N SER A 100 9.05 13.42 -1.11
CA SER A 100 8.77 14.84 -1.30
C SER A 100 9.65 15.47 -2.40
N LYS A 101 10.95 15.11 -2.46
CA LYS A 101 11.87 15.55 -3.52
C LYS A 101 11.43 15.05 -4.91
N MET A 102 10.83 13.88 -4.98
CA MET A 102 10.29 13.32 -6.22
C MET A 102 8.90 13.89 -6.57
N GLY A 103 8.22 14.56 -5.63
CA GLY A 103 6.87 15.10 -5.81
C GLY A 103 5.79 14.04 -5.66
N VAL A 104 6.08 12.93 -4.96
CA VAL A 104 5.11 11.90 -4.61
C VAL A 104 4.40 12.29 -3.31
N ASN A 105 3.07 12.18 -3.29
CA ASN A 105 2.24 12.76 -2.24
C ASN A 105 1.80 11.76 -1.16
N TYR A 106 2.01 10.46 -1.35
CA TYR A 106 1.52 9.44 -0.44
C TYR A 106 2.61 8.44 -0.06
N ILE A 107 2.64 8.07 1.22
CA ILE A 107 3.46 6.98 1.73
C ILE A 107 2.62 6.05 2.61
N VAL A 108 2.47 4.80 2.17
CA VAL A 108 1.84 3.74 2.97
C VAL A 108 2.82 3.25 4.03
N VAL A 109 2.33 3.01 5.23
CA VAL A 109 3.11 2.44 6.32
C VAL A 109 2.29 1.40 7.09
N HIS A 110 2.90 0.25 7.37
CA HIS A 110 2.39 -0.67 8.37
C HIS A 110 2.47 0.02 9.74
N PRO A 111 1.39 0.11 10.51
CA PRO A 111 1.42 0.80 11.81
C PRO A 111 2.47 0.23 12.77
N GLY A 112 2.71 -1.07 12.71
CA GLY A 112 3.71 -1.78 13.50
C GLY A 112 3.13 -2.91 14.34
N ASN A 113 3.98 -3.46 15.21
CA ASN A 113 3.69 -4.60 16.06
C ASN A 113 3.84 -4.19 17.53
N SER A 114 2.85 -4.48 18.38
CA SER A 114 2.89 -4.16 19.79
C SER A 114 3.90 -5.01 20.56
N LEU A 115 4.22 -6.20 20.05
CA LEU A 115 5.07 -7.22 20.71
C LEU A 115 4.54 -7.55 22.11
N LYS A 116 5.26 -7.14 23.19
CA LYS A 116 4.88 -7.38 24.57
C LYS A 116 4.13 -6.22 25.23
N MET A 117 4.03 -5.07 24.53
CA MET A 117 3.31 -3.91 25.05
C MET A 117 1.81 -4.15 25.06
N ASP A 118 1.12 -3.50 25.99
CA ASP A 118 -0.33 -3.46 25.95
C ASP A 118 -0.83 -2.75 24.69
N ARG A 119 -1.99 -3.16 24.21
CA ARG A 119 -2.52 -2.71 22.92
C ARG A 119 -2.79 -1.20 22.88
N SER A 120 -3.33 -0.64 23.95
CA SER A 120 -3.65 0.80 24.02
C SER A 120 -2.39 1.65 23.91
N SER A 121 -1.35 1.29 24.68
CA SER A 121 -0.04 1.97 24.64
C SER A 121 0.61 1.85 23.25
N ALA A 122 0.49 0.69 22.60
CA ALA A 122 1.03 0.48 21.27
C ALA A 122 0.36 1.41 20.22
N LEU A 123 -0.97 1.52 20.24
CA LEU A 123 -1.71 2.43 19.37
C LEU A 123 -1.36 3.90 19.64
N GLU A 124 -1.18 4.28 20.89
CA GLU A 124 -0.73 5.62 21.27
C GLU A 124 0.68 5.92 20.79
N ASN A 125 1.60 4.96 20.87
CA ASN A 125 2.96 5.13 20.37
C ASN A 125 3.00 5.37 18.85
N ILE A 126 2.12 4.73 18.08
CA ILE A 126 1.98 4.97 16.64
C ILE A 126 1.60 6.44 16.39
N ALA A 127 0.58 6.93 17.09
CA ALA A 127 0.16 8.32 16.95
C ALA A 127 1.27 9.31 17.37
N ASN A 128 1.95 9.04 18.50
CA ASN A 128 3.06 9.84 18.97
C ASN A 128 4.23 9.87 17.98
N ALA A 129 4.54 8.71 17.35
CA ALA A 129 5.56 8.64 16.31
C ALA A 129 5.19 9.53 15.11
N ILE A 130 3.95 9.46 14.65
CA ILE A 130 3.46 10.27 13.53
C ILE A 130 3.51 11.76 13.87
N ASN A 131 3.05 12.17 15.05
CA ASN A 131 3.10 13.56 15.52
C ASN A 131 4.55 14.10 15.60
N LEU A 132 5.51 13.23 15.91
CA LEU A 132 6.94 13.59 15.92
C LEU A 132 7.53 13.73 14.50
N ILE A 133 7.00 12.99 13.54
CA ILE A 133 7.54 12.91 12.18
C ILE A 133 7.03 14.04 11.30
N ILE A 134 5.73 14.36 11.38
CA ILE A 134 5.07 15.34 10.53
C ILE A 134 5.01 16.73 11.17
N ASP A 135 5.02 17.74 10.33
CA ASP A 135 4.82 19.14 10.66
C ASP A 135 4.00 19.83 9.57
N ASN A 136 3.72 21.12 9.72
CA ASN A 136 2.94 21.90 8.76
C ASN A 136 3.59 21.95 7.36
N GLU A 137 4.91 21.85 7.26
CA GLU A 137 5.66 21.88 6.00
C GLU A 137 5.73 20.51 5.31
N THR A 138 5.36 19.45 6.00
CA THR A 138 5.34 18.09 5.45
C THR A 138 4.31 17.99 4.35
N LYS A 139 4.73 17.74 3.10
CA LYS A 139 3.85 17.63 1.92
C LYS A 139 3.23 16.25 1.78
N PRO A 140 4.01 15.14 1.84
CA PRO A 140 3.42 13.81 1.71
C PRO A 140 2.50 13.46 2.87
N MET A 141 1.39 12.80 2.56
CA MET A 141 0.46 12.22 3.53
C MET A 141 0.90 10.81 3.90
N ILE A 142 0.90 10.48 5.18
CA ILE A 142 1.10 9.12 5.67
C ILE A 142 -0.22 8.36 5.56
N LEU A 143 -0.20 7.17 4.97
CA LEU A 143 -1.35 6.28 4.89
C LEU A 143 -1.13 5.07 5.81
N LEU A 144 -1.92 4.98 6.86
CA LEU A 144 -1.94 3.80 7.73
C LEU A 144 -2.59 2.64 6.97
N GLU A 145 -1.89 1.54 6.86
CA GLU A 145 -2.44 0.35 6.22
C GLU A 145 -3.27 -0.48 7.20
N THR A 146 -4.41 -1.01 6.71
CA THR A 146 -5.18 -2.01 7.46
C THR A 146 -4.44 -3.34 7.45
N MET A 147 -4.25 -3.96 8.63
CA MET A 147 -3.38 -5.12 8.82
C MET A 147 -4.17 -6.42 9.04
N ALA A 148 -3.53 -7.54 8.69
CA ALA A 148 -4.11 -8.87 8.81
C ALA A 148 -4.26 -9.38 10.26
N GLY A 149 -3.55 -8.76 11.21
CA GLY A 149 -3.49 -9.23 12.59
C GLY A 149 -2.51 -10.40 12.82
N LYS A 150 -1.51 -10.51 11.95
CA LYS A 150 -0.45 -11.51 12.11
C LYS A 150 0.40 -11.20 13.35
N GLY A 151 0.45 -12.16 14.26
CA GLY A 151 1.17 -11.97 15.51
C GLY A 151 0.57 -10.86 16.37
N THR A 152 1.24 -9.73 16.47
CA THR A 152 0.86 -8.57 17.30
C THR A 152 0.70 -7.28 16.49
N GLU A 153 0.43 -7.39 15.19
CA GLU A 153 0.19 -6.23 14.31
C GLU A 153 -0.93 -5.34 14.84
N CYS A 154 -0.70 -4.03 14.74
CA CYS A 154 -1.67 -2.98 15.07
C CYS A 154 -2.36 -2.46 13.80
N GLY A 155 -3.60 -1.94 13.93
CA GLY A 155 -4.36 -1.44 12.78
C GLY A 155 -5.20 -2.52 12.09
N ILE A 156 -5.64 -3.52 12.86
CA ILE A 156 -6.35 -4.71 12.34
C ILE A 156 -7.86 -4.49 12.10
N ASN A 157 -8.42 -3.40 12.61
CA ASN A 157 -9.84 -3.06 12.49
C ASN A 157 -10.04 -1.55 12.48
N ILE A 158 -11.27 -1.11 12.23
CA ILE A 158 -11.64 0.31 12.13
C ILE A 158 -11.40 1.05 13.45
N GLU A 159 -11.68 0.40 14.58
CA GLU A 159 -11.54 0.99 15.92
C GLU A 159 -10.08 1.30 16.26
N GLU A 160 -9.15 0.43 15.89
CA GLU A 160 -7.72 0.68 16.11
C GLU A 160 -7.20 1.81 15.21
N ILE A 161 -7.56 1.79 13.93
CA ILE A 161 -7.22 2.89 13.00
C ILE A 161 -7.81 4.22 13.53
N LYS A 162 -9.09 4.22 13.96
CA LYS A 162 -9.73 5.39 14.55
C LYS A 162 -9.01 5.88 15.80
N THR A 163 -8.62 4.96 16.67
CA THR A 163 -7.89 5.28 17.92
C THR A 163 -6.56 5.97 17.62
N ILE A 164 -5.83 5.51 16.61
CA ILE A 164 -4.59 6.14 16.18
C ILE A 164 -4.89 7.53 15.60
N LEU A 165 -5.82 7.64 14.66
CA LEU A 165 -6.16 8.87 13.96
C LEU A 165 -6.67 9.96 14.92
N ASP A 166 -7.41 9.59 15.97
CA ASP A 166 -7.93 10.56 16.95
C ASP A 166 -6.84 11.27 17.75
N LYS A 167 -5.71 10.58 17.98
CA LYS A 167 -4.55 11.09 18.72
C LYS A 167 -3.54 11.85 17.83
N ILE A 168 -3.77 11.90 16.50
CA ILE A 168 -2.90 12.64 15.57
C ILE A 168 -3.35 14.12 15.55
N GLU A 169 -2.38 15.02 15.69
CA GLU A 169 -2.63 16.48 15.73
C GLU A 169 -2.93 17.03 14.33
N LEU A 170 -2.12 16.71 13.33
CA LEU A 170 -2.26 17.15 11.94
C LEU A 170 -3.05 16.11 11.12
N LYS A 171 -4.35 16.05 11.37
CA LYS A 171 -5.27 15.03 10.81
C LYS A 171 -5.37 15.05 9.29
N ASP A 172 -5.12 16.18 8.66
CA ASP A 172 -5.07 16.37 7.20
C ASP A 172 -3.83 15.75 6.54
N LYS A 173 -2.81 15.42 7.34
CA LYS A 173 -1.57 14.78 6.88
C LYS A 173 -1.58 13.26 6.98
N VAL A 174 -2.69 12.67 7.43
CA VAL A 174 -2.80 11.21 7.60
C VAL A 174 -4.10 10.69 7.00
N GLY A 175 -3.97 9.61 6.23
CA GLY A 175 -5.06 8.85 5.64
C GLY A 175 -4.90 7.36 5.89
N VAL A 176 -5.62 6.57 5.11
CA VAL A 176 -5.67 5.10 5.24
C VAL A 176 -5.47 4.44 3.89
N CYS A 177 -4.74 3.33 3.89
CA CYS A 177 -4.67 2.36 2.82
C CYS A 177 -5.46 1.11 3.23
N LEU A 178 -6.43 0.70 2.42
CA LEU A 178 -7.19 -0.53 2.64
C LEU A 178 -6.55 -1.66 1.84
N ASP A 179 -6.12 -2.75 2.49
CA ASP A 179 -5.66 -3.96 1.81
C ASP A 179 -6.71 -5.07 1.89
N THR A 180 -7.15 -5.58 0.73
CA THR A 180 -8.22 -6.60 0.66
C THR A 180 -7.80 -7.95 1.22
N CYS A 181 -6.53 -8.34 1.08
CA CYS A 181 -6.00 -9.56 1.69
C CYS A 181 -5.93 -9.41 3.22
N HIS A 182 -5.41 -8.28 3.71
CA HIS A 182 -5.34 -8.01 5.15
C HIS A 182 -6.72 -7.95 5.79
N LEU A 183 -7.68 -7.29 5.17
CA LEU A 183 -9.06 -7.25 5.64
C LEU A 183 -9.66 -8.65 5.70
N ASN A 184 -9.50 -9.48 4.64
CA ASN A 184 -9.95 -10.87 4.67
C ASN A 184 -9.31 -11.65 5.81
N ASP A 185 -7.99 -11.54 5.94
CA ASP A 185 -7.24 -12.29 6.95
C ASP A 185 -7.51 -11.78 8.38
N SER A 186 -7.93 -10.53 8.56
CA SER A 186 -8.39 -9.99 9.86
C SER A 186 -9.84 -10.38 10.21
N GLY A 187 -10.61 -10.92 9.26
CA GLY A 187 -11.98 -11.41 9.51
C GLY A 187 -13.08 -10.61 8.79
N ILE A 188 -12.72 -9.66 7.93
CA ILE A 188 -13.68 -8.89 7.13
C ILE A 188 -13.97 -9.63 5.82
N ASN A 189 -15.23 -10.06 5.63
CA ASN A 189 -15.65 -10.73 4.40
C ASN A 189 -15.71 -9.72 3.24
N ILE A 190 -14.82 -9.88 2.26
CA ILE A 190 -14.73 -8.97 1.10
C ILE A 190 -15.99 -9.04 0.20
N ALA A 191 -16.79 -10.10 0.26
CA ALA A 191 -18.09 -10.12 -0.40
C ALA A 191 -19.03 -9.01 0.13
N ASN A 192 -18.85 -8.56 1.37
CA ASN A 192 -19.62 -7.50 2.03
C ASN A 192 -18.82 -6.17 2.11
N PHE A 193 -17.89 -5.93 1.18
CA PHE A 193 -17.00 -4.77 1.23
C PHE A 193 -17.75 -3.42 1.23
N LEU A 194 -18.91 -3.34 0.58
CA LEU A 194 -19.76 -2.13 0.62
C LEU A 194 -20.23 -1.81 2.04
N GLU A 195 -20.68 -2.81 2.79
CA GLU A 195 -21.11 -2.64 4.20
C GLU A 195 -19.94 -2.21 5.07
N TYR A 196 -18.77 -2.80 4.87
CA TYR A 196 -17.53 -2.37 5.54
C TYR A 196 -17.20 -0.91 5.26
N LEU A 197 -17.31 -0.45 4.00
CA LEU A 197 -17.09 0.96 3.65
C LEU A 197 -18.12 1.90 4.27
N GLU A 198 -19.37 1.48 4.43
CA GLU A 198 -20.42 2.28 5.09
C GLU A 198 -20.14 2.44 6.59
N GLU A 199 -19.64 1.39 7.23
CA GLU A 199 -19.18 1.44 8.61
C GLU A 199 -17.93 2.31 8.76
N PHE A 200 -16.95 2.14 7.87
CA PHE A 200 -15.74 2.95 7.83
C PHE A 200 -16.06 4.44 7.66
N ASP A 201 -17.00 4.77 6.78
CA ASP A 201 -17.42 6.15 6.53
C ASP A 201 -18.04 6.79 7.77
N LYS A 202 -18.89 6.07 8.51
CA LYS A 202 -19.52 6.56 9.75
C LYS A 202 -18.50 6.82 10.87
N ILE A 203 -17.44 5.99 10.95
CA ILE A 203 -16.49 6.02 12.07
C ILE A 203 -15.29 6.92 11.77
N ILE A 204 -14.74 6.87 10.56
CA ILE A 204 -13.51 7.56 10.16
C ILE A 204 -13.74 8.61 9.07
N GLY A 205 -14.56 8.27 8.05
CA GLY A 205 -14.77 9.07 6.84
C GLY A 205 -14.05 8.47 5.63
N LEU A 206 -14.77 8.29 4.51
CA LEU A 206 -14.19 7.74 3.27
C LEU A 206 -13.16 8.65 2.60
N ASP A 207 -13.20 9.95 2.91
CA ASP A 207 -12.20 10.92 2.45
C ASP A 207 -10.78 10.59 2.94
N LYS A 208 -10.66 9.78 4.01
CA LYS A 208 -9.37 9.28 4.52
C LYS A 208 -8.78 8.15 3.67
N VAL A 209 -9.58 7.42 2.91
CA VAL A 209 -9.08 6.34 2.05
C VAL A 209 -8.40 6.94 0.82
N LYS A 210 -7.09 6.74 0.68
CA LYS A 210 -6.26 7.29 -0.40
C LYS A 210 -5.59 6.23 -1.26
N CYS A 211 -5.63 4.98 -0.84
CA CYS A 211 -5.09 3.83 -1.58
C CYS A 211 -5.89 2.58 -1.22
N VAL A 212 -6.02 1.68 -2.19
CA VAL A 212 -6.48 0.31 -1.98
C VAL A 212 -5.40 -0.63 -2.51
N HIS A 213 -4.84 -1.48 -1.66
CA HIS A 213 -4.10 -2.65 -2.09
C HIS A 213 -5.12 -3.73 -2.47
N LEU A 214 -5.18 -4.02 -3.77
CA LEU A 214 -6.14 -4.97 -4.33
C LEU A 214 -5.46 -6.33 -4.53
N ASN A 215 -5.53 -7.16 -3.51
CA ASN A 215 -4.83 -8.44 -3.44
C ASN A 215 -5.83 -9.57 -3.11
N ASP A 216 -5.66 -10.75 -3.72
CA ASP A 216 -6.33 -11.96 -3.25
C ASP A 216 -5.56 -12.57 -2.06
N SER A 217 -6.19 -13.46 -1.32
CA SER A 217 -5.56 -14.13 -0.17
C SER A 217 -5.46 -15.64 -0.38
N LYS A 218 -4.29 -16.21 -0.02
CA LYS A 218 -4.09 -17.67 0.09
C LYS A 218 -4.88 -18.28 1.24
N ASN A 219 -5.33 -17.47 2.17
CA ASN A 219 -5.84 -17.91 3.45
C ASN A 219 -7.35 -17.72 3.52
N VAL A 220 -7.99 -18.57 4.34
CA VAL A 220 -9.40 -18.42 4.67
C VAL A 220 -9.63 -17.17 5.52
N LEU A 221 -10.85 -16.67 5.51
CA LEU A 221 -11.32 -15.55 6.32
C LEU A 221 -10.91 -15.70 7.79
N GLY A 222 -10.33 -14.64 8.36
CA GLY A 222 -9.93 -14.59 9.77
C GLY A 222 -8.70 -15.42 10.13
N SER A 223 -7.84 -15.72 9.17
CA SER A 223 -6.65 -16.57 9.38
C SER A 223 -5.48 -15.88 10.09
N HIS A 224 -5.43 -14.55 10.09
CA HIS A 224 -4.34 -13.71 10.62
C HIS A 224 -2.94 -14.07 10.11
N LYS A 225 -2.80 -14.24 8.77
CA LYS A 225 -1.53 -14.74 8.19
C LYS A 225 -0.82 -13.78 7.23
N ASP A 226 -1.54 -12.92 6.52
CA ASP A 226 -0.98 -12.02 5.52
C ASP A 226 -0.16 -12.78 4.45
N ARG A 227 -0.87 -13.38 3.50
CA ARG A 227 -0.25 -14.04 2.34
C ARG A 227 -1.08 -13.78 1.10
N HIS A 228 -0.59 -12.89 0.27
CA HIS A 228 -1.22 -12.55 -1.01
C HIS A 228 -1.25 -13.75 -1.97
N GLU A 229 -2.29 -13.78 -2.80
CA GLU A 229 -2.42 -14.70 -3.94
C GLU A 229 -2.68 -13.88 -5.20
N ASN A 230 -2.46 -14.49 -6.36
CA ASN A 230 -2.81 -13.89 -7.64
C ASN A 230 -4.31 -13.67 -7.78
N ILE A 231 -4.72 -12.61 -8.47
CA ILE A 231 -6.11 -12.17 -8.58
C ILE A 231 -7.02 -13.30 -9.08
N GLY A 232 -7.97 -13.71 -8.26
CA GLY A 232 -8.94 -14.76 -8.54
C GLY A 232 -8.46 -16.18 -8.28
N TYR A 233 -7.22 -16.37 -7.84
CA TYR A 233 -6.66 -17.67 -7.49
C TYR A 233 -6.67 -17.96 -5.99
N GLY A 234 -7.08 -16.98 -5.19
CA GLY A 234 -7.18 -17.10 -3.74
C GLY A 234 -8.62 -17.33 -3.25
N THR A 235 -8.80 -17.13 -1.96
CA THR A 235 -10.06 -17.41 -1.25
C THR A 235 -11.06 -16.25 -1.30
N ILE A 236 -10.62 -15.02 -1.60
CA ILE A 236 -11.51 -13.88 -1.83
C ILE A 236 -12.24 -14.07 -3.17
N GLY A 237 -11.49 -14.45 -4.19
CA GLY A 237 -11.99 -14.75 -5.53
C GLY A 237 -12.18 -13.53 -6.42
N PHE A 238 -12.18 -13.79 -7.72
CA PHE A 238 -12.17 -12.78 -8.78
C PHE A 238 -13.35 -11.81 -8.70
N ASP A 239 -14.57 -12.32 -8.57
CA ASP A 239 -15.79 -11.49 -8.63
C ASP A 239 -15.84 -10.48 -7.47
N ASN A 240 -15.44 -10.89 -6.25
CA ASN A 240 -15.38 -10.01 -5.10
C ASN A 240 -14.34 -8.91 -5.28
N LEU A 241 -13.15 -9.24 -5.82
CA LEU A 241 -12.11 -8.26 -6.11
C LEU A 241 -12.50 -7.29 -7.23
N ILE A 242 -13.23 -7.75 -8.26
CA ILE A 242 -13.81 -6.87 -9.29
C ILE A 242 -14.81 -5.90 -8.67
N ASN A 243 -15.68 -6.37 -7.77
CA ASN A 243 -16.61 -5.50 -7.07
C ASN A 243 -15.89 -4.41 -6.27
N VAL A 244 -14.77 -4.73 -5.59
CA VAL A 244 -13.92 -3.74 -4.90
C VAL A 244 -13.29 -2.77 -5.91
N ALA A 245 -12.73 -3.28 -7.00
CA ALA A 245 -12.03 -2.47 -8.00
C ALA A 245 -12.93 -1.40 -8.64
N TYR A 246 -14.20 -1.72 -8.83
CA TYR A 246 -15.19 -0.88 -9.52
C TYR A 246 -16.20 -0.20 -8.60
N ILE A 247 -16.02 -0.26 -7.29
CA ILE A 247 -16.96 0.38 -6.36
C ILE A 247 -16.93 1.91 -6.52
N ASP A 248 -18.09 2.51 -6.77
CA ASP A 248 -18.20 3.96 -7.09
C ASP A 248 -17.64 4.86 -5.98
N LYS A 249 -17.84 4.45 -4.72
CA LYS A 249 -17.36 5.20 -3.54
C LYS A 249 -15.84 5.42 -3.54
N LEU A 250 -15.06 4.56 -4.22
CA LEU A 250 -13.60 4.62 -4.30
C LEU A 250 -13.09 4.73 -5.75
N LYS A 251 -13.91 5.19 -6.71
CA LYS A 251 -13.56 5.26 -8.14
C LYS A 251 -12.29 6.06 -8.43
N ASP A 252 -12.06 7.12 -7.67
CA ASP A 252 -10.91 8.03 -7.82
C ASP A 252 -9.72 7.66 -6.90
N VAL A 253 -9.82 6.57 -6.14
CA VAL A 253 -8.76 6.05 -5.28
C VAL A 253 -7.91 5.05 -6.08
N PRO A 254 -6.56 5.15 -6.08
CA PRO A 254 -5.68 4.19 -6.72
C PRO A 254 -5.82 2.77 -6.16
N LYS A 255 -5.84 1.77 -7.06
CA LYS A 255 -5.77 0.34 -6.73
C LYS A 255 -4.39 -0.17 -7.11
N ILE A 256 -3.72 -0.78 -6.17
CA ILE A 256 -2.34 -1.29 -6.32
C ILE A 256 -2.32 -2.80 -6.09
N LEU A 257 -1.72 -3.52 -7.01
CA LEU A 257 -1.50 -4.97 -6.91
C LEU A 257 -0.15 -5.26 -6.28
N GLU A 258 -0.12 -6.16 -5.30
CA GLU A 258 1.08 -6.69 -4.67
C GLU A 258 1.10 -8.22 -4.72
N THR A 259 0.45 -8.77 -5.72
CA THR A 259 0.31 -10.22 -5.93
C THR A 259 1.67 -10.89 -6.15
N PRO A 260 1.81 -12.16 -5.77
CA PRO A 260 3.10 -12.85 -5.84
C PRO A 260 3.56 -13.06 -7.28
N TYR A 261 4.88 -13.04 -7.48
CA TYR A 261 5.49 -13.40 -8.75
C TYR A 261 5.28 -14.90 -9.06
N ILE A 262 5.01 -15.20 -10.31
CA ILE A 262 4.84 -16.57 -10.80
C ILE A 262 6.21 -17.07 -11.29
N LEU A 263 6.81 -17.96 -10.51
CA LEU A 263 8.17 -18.49 -10.78
C LEU A 263 9.19 -17.39 -11.11
N GLY A 264 9.16 -16.30 -10.34
CA GLY A 264 10.09 -15.17 -10.50
C GLY A 264 9.66 -14.12 -11.54
N ASN A 265 8.52 -14.29 -12.21
CA ASN A 265 8.01 -13.37 -13.21
C ASN A 265 6.82 -12.56 -12.69
N PRO A 266 6.77 -11.24 -12.94
CA PRO A 266 5.66 -10.40 -12.50
C PRO A 266 4.39 -10.70 -13.30
N PRO A 267 3.24 -10.95 -12.63
CA PRO A 267 1.96 -11.25 -13.30
C PRO A 267 1.19 -10.01 -13.72
N TYR A 268 1.61 -8.84 -13.29
CA TYR A 268 0.81 -7.60 -13.23
C TYR A 268 0.19 -7.16 -14.56
N LYS A 269 0.90 -7.36 -15.70
CA LYS A 269 0.35 -7.06 -17.02
C LYS A 269 -0.96 -7.81 -17.26
N PHE A 270 -0.96 -9.10 -16.95
CA PHE A 270 -2.12 -9.98 -17.17
C PHE A 270 -3.23 -9.73 -16.15
N GLU A 271 -2.86 -9.50 -14.88
CA GLU A 271 -3.84 -9.23 -13.84
C GLU A 271 -4.54 -7.88 -14.04
N ILE A 272 -3.80 -6.83 -14.43
CA ILE A 272 -4.38 -5.53 -14.79
C ILE A 272 -5.33 -5.68 -16.00
N GLU A 273 -4.96 -6.49 -16.99
CA GLU A 273 -5.82 -6.78 -18.14
C GLU A 273 -7.10 -7.53 -17.72
N MET A 274 -6.98 -8.57 -16.89
CA MET A 274 -8.14 -9.29 -16.30
C MET A 274 -9.11 -8.34 -15.61
N ILE A 275 -8.58 -7.45 -14.76
CA ILE A 275 -9.38 -6.50 -14.00
C ILE A 275 -10.05 -5.48 -14.93
N LYS A 276 -9.32 -4.90 -15.89
CA LYS A 276 -9.86 -3.94 -16.86
C LYS A 276 -10.96 -4.53 -17.72
N ASN A 277 -10.79 -5.79 -18.16
CA ASN A 277 -11.76 -6.50 -18.99
C ASN A 277 -12.85 -7.18 -18.18
N LYS A 278 -12.75 -7.19 -16.84
CA LYS A 278 -13.66 -7.92 -15.94
C LYS A 278 -13.80 -9.39 -16.31
N THR A 279 -12.69 -10.00 -16.73
CA THR A 279 -12.67 -11.37 -17.24
C THR A 279 -11.56 -12.16 -16.58
N PHE A 280 -11.93 -13.22 -15.89
CA PHE A 280 -10.98 -14.11 -15.24
C PHE A 280 -10.19 -14.93 -16.28
N ASN A 281 -8.85 -14.97 -16.12
CA ASN A 281 -7.97 -15.78 -16.96
C ASN A 281 -7.56 -17.06 -16.23
N ASN A 282 -8.16 -18.18 -16.59
CA ASN A 282 -7.83 -19.50 -16.02
C ASN A 282 -6.43 -20.00 -16.39
N ASN A 283 -5.78 -19.37 -17.38
CA ASN A 283 -4.46 -19.75 -17.86
C ASN A 283 -3.36 -18.74 -17.45
N LEU A 284 -3.62 -17.89 -16.44
CA LEU A 284 -2.69 -16.84 -16.03
C LEU A 284 -1.25 -17.33 -15.87
N ILE A 285 -1.06 -18.46 -15.19
CA ILE A 285 0.27 -19.02 -14.91
C ILE A 285 1.00 -19.33 -16.21
N ASP A 286 0.35 -20.05 -17.12
CA ASP A 286 0.94 -20.43 -18.41
C ASP A 286 1.22 -19.22 -19.29
N ASP A 287 0.33 -18.24 -19.31
CA ASP A 287 0.47 -17.02 -20.11
C ASP A 287 1.63 -16.16 -19.62
N VAL A 288 1.78 -16.00 -18.31
CA VAL A 288 2.93 -15.31 -17.70
C VAL A 288 4.24 -16.01 -18.07
N LEU A 289 4.30 -17.33 -17.89
CA LEU A 289 5.52 -18.10 -18.20
C LEU A 289 5.89 -18.02 -19.69
N LYS A 290 4.93 -18.18 -20.59
CA LYS A 290 5.16 -18.05 -22.05
C LYS A 290 5.63 -16.64 -22.45
N PHE A 291 5.13 -15.61 -21.77
CA PHE A 291 5.49 -14.22 -22.08
C PHE A 291 6.95 -13.92 -21.73
N TYR A 292 7.45 -14.42 -20.60
CA TYR A 292 8.80 -14.16 -20.11
C TYR A 292 9.85 -15.21 -20.55
N GLN A 293 9.45 -16.31 -21.18
CA GLN A 293 10.36 -17.30 -21.78
C GLN A 293 10.94 -16.87 -23.15
N LYS A 294 10.48 -15.72 -23.65
CA LYS A 294 10.99 -15.10 -24.88
C LYS A 294 12.17 -14.20 -24.58
#